data_367c5f7d078644c5b52e2758101340b0
#
_entry.id   367c5f7d078644c5b52e2758101340b0
#
_cell.length_a   1.000
_cell.length_b   1.000
_cell.length_c   1.000
_cell.angle_alpha   90.00
_cell.angle_beta   90.00
_cell.angle_gamma   90.00
#
_symmetry.space_group_name_H-M   'P 1'
#
loop_
_entity.id
_entity.type
_entity.pdbx_description
1 polymer ?
#
loop_
_entity_poly.entity_id
_entity_poly.type
_entity_poly.pdbx_seq_one_letter_code
_entity_poly.pdbx_strand_id
1 'polypeptide(L)'
;MEKIGVISDIHGNLDALKVILPKLVELGCKEIIHTGDVADIGPQARECFELLKKYNVLCLTGNHDRDFVKNQNVHKPMSHVSQAHKQYVFSSLDGLQAEFAEFPYYVTRICGGKKIVFEHYCRETDYLTAKYPFKPLDPHPTAEKFDEMYAKYDCDAVFFGHKHEPCDIIGKKLYVDVGSVGCHEFPLATAIVIQFDQTHFDYQRIAVPYDFDSLAHKMTDGTLPDGEYLLKFYFLHTIKD
;
A
#
# COMPACT_ATOMS: atom_id res chain seq x y z
N MET A 1 -1.53 -8.45 -25.21
CA MET A 1 -0.91 -7.60 -24.15
C MET A 1 -1.09 -8.29 -22.82
N GLU A 2 -0.05 -8.34 -22.02
CA GLU A 2 -0.09 -8.81 -20.63
C GLU A 2 -0.50 -7.70 -19.69
N LYS A 3 -1.05 -8.07 -18.52
CA LYS A 3 -1.49 -7.09 -17.53
C LYS A 3 -1.06 -7.47 -16.13
N ILE A 4 -0.60 -6.46 -15.38
CA ILE A 4 -0.30 -6.52 -13.94
C ILE A 4 -1.22 -5.53 -13.23
N GLY A 5 -1.92 -6.00 -12.19
CA GLY A 5 -2.63 -5.13 -11.27
C GLY A 5 -1.68 -4.66 -10.16
N VAL A 6 -1.73 -3.40 -9.77
CA VAL A 6 -0.95 -2.87 -8.65
C VAL A 6 -1.88 -2.19 -7.67
N ILE A 7 -1.80 -2.59 -6.42
CA ILE A 7 -2.53 -2.02 -5.29
C ILE A 7 -1.56 -1.68 -4.16
N SER A 8 -1.94 -0.78 -3.26
CA SER A 8 -1.13 -0.37 -2.12
C SER A 8 -2.00 0.04 -0.93
N ASP A 9 -1.40 0.03 0.26
CA ASP A 9 -1.95 0.68 1.45
C ASP A 9 -3.42 0.29 1.72
N ILE A 10 -3.65 -1.02 1.92
CA ILE A 10 -4.99 -1.58 2.16
C ILE A 10 -5.48 -1.23 3.56
N HIS A 11 -4.58 -1.28 4.55
CA HIS A 11 -4.86 -0.88 5.92
C HIS A 11 -6.16 -1.46 6.49
N GLY A 12 -6.34 -2.77 6.37
CA GLY A 12 -7.49 -3.45 6.94
C GLY A 12 -8.85 -3.06 6.34
N ASN A 13 -8.90 -2.37 5.19
CA ASN A 13 -10.13 -2.03 4.48
C ASN A 13 -10.58 -3.20 3.59
N LEU A 14 -11.22 -4.18 4.22
CA LEU A 14 -11.70 -5.37 3.52
C LEU A 14 -12.80 -5.05 2.50
N ASP A 15 -13.64 -4.05 2.78
CA ASP A 15 -14.76 -3.71 1.90
C ASP A 15 -14.27 -3.15 0.55
N ALA A 16 -13.23 -2.33 0.57
CA ALA A 16 -12.55 -1.87 -0.64
C ALA A 16 -11.81 -3.01 -1.36
N LEU A 17 -11.11 -3.86 -0.61
CA LEU A 17 -10.36 -4.97 -1.20
C LEU A 17 -11.27 -5.99 -1.91
N LYS A 18 -12.46 -6.26 -1.37
CA LYS A 18 -13.46 -7.18 -1.95
C LYS A 18 -13.97 -6.76 -3.32
N VAL A 19 -13.93 -5.49 -3.66
CA VAL A 19 -14.40 -5.00 -4.96
C VAL A 19 -13.24 -4.83 -5.94
N ILE A 20 -12.06 -4.44 -5.50
CA ILE A 20 -10.94 -4.16 -6.40
C ILE A 20 -10.26 -5.44 -6.92
N LEU A 21 -10.08 -6.47 -6.10
CA LEU A 21 -9.42 -7.71 -6.53
C LEU A 21 -10.20 -8.43 -7.64
N PRO A 22 -11.53 -8.69 -7.52
CA PRO A 22 -12.31 -9.25 -8.62
C PRO A 22 -12.24 -8.39 -9.89
N LYS A 23 -12.22 -7.05 -9.74
CA LYS A 23 -12.13 -6.14 -10.88
C LYS A 23 -10.81 -6.27 -11.62
N LEU A 24 -9.68 -6.40 -10.92
CA LEU A 24 -8.38 -6.65 -11.54
C LEU A 24 -8.35 -7.98 -12.31
N VAL A 25 -8.95 -9.04 -11.75
CA VAL A 25 -9.09 -10.33 -12.44
C VAL A 25 -9.98 -10.21 -13.68
N GLU A 26 -11.13 -9.54 -13.59
CA GLU A 26 -12.03 -9.25 -14.71
C GLU A 26 -11.32 -8.50 -15.85
N LEU A 27 -10.44 -7.54 -15.50
CA LEU A 27 -9.63 -6.80 -16.47
C LEU A 27 -8.51 -7.63 -17.10
N GLY A 28 -8.30 -8.85 -16.65
CA GLY A 28 -7.34 -9.80 -17.20
C GLY A 28 -5.93 -9.64 -16.64
N CYS A 29 -5.77 -9.06 -15.44
CA CYS A 29 -4.49 -9.05 -14.74
C CYS A 29 -4.10 -10.48 -14.35
N LYS A 30 -2.96 -10.94 -14.85
CA LYS A 30 -2.42 -12.28 -14.56
C LYS A 30 -1.58 -12.31 -13.28
N GLU A 31 -1.06 -11.19 -12.90
CA GLU A 31 -0.34 -10.94 -11.65
C GLU A 31 -0.96 -9.73 -10.96
N ILE A 32 -1.04 -9.78 -9.64
CA ILE A 32 -1.43 -8.64 -8.81
C ILE A 32 -0.30 -8.43 -7.78
N ILE A 33 0.23 -7.22 -7.72
CA ILE A 33 1.28 -6.82 -6.79
C ILE A 33 0.68 -5.83 -5.79
N HIS A 34 0.83 -6.12 -4.50
CA HIS A 34 0.53 -5.21 -3.41
C HIS A 34 1.83 -4.60 -2.89
N THR A 35 1.97 -3.29 -2.95
CA THR A 35 3.23 -2.62 -2.64
C THR A 35 3.48 -2.35 -1.15
N GLY A 36 2.64 -2.88 -0.26
CA GLY A 36 2.83 -2.84 1.19
C GLY A 36 1.68 -2.22 1.95
N ASP A 37 1.73 -2.37 3.27
CA ASP A 37 0.76 -1.91 4.25
C ASP A 37 -0.62 -2.59 4.14
N VAL A 38 -0.61 -3.90 4.43
CA VAL A 38 -1.83 -4.68 4.73
C VAL A 38 -2.33 -4.34 6.12
N ALA A 39 -1.40 -4.22 7.07
CA ALA A 39 -1.67 -4.07 8.50
C ALA A 39 -2.01 -2.63 8.88
N ASP A 40 -2.61 -2.51 10.09
CA ASP A 40 -2.88 -1.25 10.79
C ASP A 40 -4.04 -0.42 10.22
N ILE A 41 -4.42 0.66 10.94
CA ILE A 41 -5.47 1.65 10.66
C ILE A 41 -6.88 1.04 10.72
N GLY A 42 -7.25 0.19 9.78
CA GLY A 42 -8.60 -0.37 9.68
C GLY A 42 -8.80 -1.67 10.45
N PRO A 43 -10.06 -2.15 10.56
CA PRO A 43 -10.44 -3.19 11.51
C PRO A 43 -10.15 -4.62 11.05
N GLN A 44 -9.89 -4.88 9.76
CA GLN A 44 -9.95 -6.24 9.19
C GLN A 44 -8.66 -6.64 8.47
N ALA A 45 -7.50 -6.39 9.11
CA ALA A 45 -6.20 -6.69 8.49
C ALA A 45 -5.99 -8.19 8.21
N ARG A 46 -6.45 -9.08 9.11
CA ARG A 46 -6.36 -10.55 8.91
C ARG A 46 -7.17 -10.99 7.70
N GLU A 47 -8.42 -10.55 7.62
CA GLU A 47 -9.33 -10.92 6.52
C GLU A 47 -8.82 -10.36 5.19
N CYS A 48 -8.20 -9.18 5.20
CA CYS A 48 -7.50 -8.63 4.02
C CYS A 48 -6.37 -9.56 3.60
N PHE A 49 -5.52 -9.97 4.51
CA PHE A 49 -4.40 -10.87 4.20
C PHE A 49 -4.89 -12.24 3.67
N GLU A 50 -5.90 -12.84 4.29
CA GLU A 50 -6.49 -14.09 3.79
C GLU A 50 -7.09 -13.92 2.38
N LEU A 51 -7.69 -12.78 2.09
CA LEU A 51 -8.22 -12.49 0.76
C LEU A 51 -7.10 -12.30 -0.27
N LEU A 52 -6.00 -11.63 0.09
CA LEU A 52 -4.80 -11.50 -0.75
C LEU A 52 -4.20 -12.87 -1.10
N LYS A 53 -4.09 -13.77 -0.11
CA LYS A 53 -3.65 -15.16 -0.35
C LYS A 53 -4.58 -15.89 -1.32
N LYS A 54 -5.89 -15.77 -1.13
CA LYS A 54 -6.88 -16.40 -2.01
C LYS A 54 -6.74 -15.96 -3.48
N TYR A 55 -6.38 -14.71 -3.71
CA TYR A 55 -6.15 -14.15 -5.05
C TYR A 55 -4.71 -14.30 -5.53
N ASN A 56 -3.84 -14.99 -4.77
CA ASN A 56 -2.42 -15.17 -5.08
C ASN A 56 -1.71 -13.84 -5.35
N VAL A 57 -2.00 -12.83 -4.55
CA VAL A 57 -1.37 -11.50 -4.64
C VAL A 57 0.06 -11.58 -4.12
N LEU A 58 1.01 -11.03 -4.87
CA LEU A 58 2.38 -10.85 -4.42
C LEU A 58 2.44 -9.63 -3.48
N CYS A 59 2.59 -9.88 -2.19
CA CYS A 59 2.66 -8.82 -1.18
C CYS A 59 4.10 -8.39 -0.94
N LEU A 60 4.34 -7.07 -0.88
CA LEU A 60 5.61 -6.48 -0.47
C LEU A 60 5.50 -5.92 0.95
N THR A 61 6.63 -5.73 1.59
CA THR A 61 6.71 -5.18 2.94
C THR A 61 6.50 -3.67 2.92
N GLY A 62 5.45 -3.19 3.60
CA GLY A 62 5.28 -1.80 3.99
C GLY A 62 5.85 -1.50 5.39
N ASN A 63 5.74 -0.27 5.84
CA ASN A 63 6.23 0.11 7.16
C ASN A 63 5.37 -0.45 8.31
N HIS A 64 4.05 -0.50 8.15
CA HIS A 64 3.15 -1.08 9.14
C HIS A 64 3.28 -2.60 9.21
N ASP A 65 3.45 -3.28 8.07
CA ASP A 65 3.72 -4.72 8.02
C ASP A 65 5.02 -5.07 8.74
N ARG A 66 6.07 -4.29 8.51
CA ARG A 66 7.36 -4.46 9.21
C ARG A 66 7.24 -4.21 10.71
N ASP A 67 6.53 -3.18 11.12
CA ASP A 67 6.32 -2.86 12.53
C ASP A 67 5.60 -4.01 13.24
N PHE A 68 4.62 -4.63 12.58
CA PHE A 68 3.97 -5.85 13.07
C PHE A 68 4.99 -7.00 13.21
N VAL A 69 5.78 -7.31 12.18
CA VAL A 69 6.78 -8.40 12.21
C VAL A 69 7.82 -8.19 13.32
N LYS A 70 8.29 -6.96 13.51
CA LYS A 70 9.29 -6.63 14.54
C LYS A 70 8.69 -6.44 15.94
N ASN A 71 7.38 -6.51 16.08
CA ASN A 71 6.66 -6.15 17.30
C ASN A 71 7.10 -4.77 17.84
N GLN A 72 7.29 -3.84 16.93
CA GLN A 72 7.82 -2.51 17.19
C GLN A 72 6.84 -1.45 16.73
N ASN A 73 6.77 -0.36 17.44
CA ASN A 73 6.18 0.87 16.98
C ASN A 73 7.33 1.83 16.68
N VAL A 74 7.87 1.73 15.48
CA VAL A 74 9.06 2.50 15.08
C VAL A 74 8.67 3.88 14.58
N HIS A 75 7.49 3.98 13.97
CA HIS A 75 6.90 5.29 13.67
C HIS A 75 6.55 5.95 15.01
N LYS A 76 6.89 7.23 15.15
CA LYS A 76 6.34 8.01 16.26
C LYS A 76 4.83 7.72 16.22
N PRO A 77 4.24 7.20 17.32
CA PRO A 77 2.81 7.05 17.34
C PRO A 77 2.28 8.40 16.92
N MET A 78 1.40 8.42 15.94
CA MET A 78 0.61 9.61 15.72
C MET A 78 0.10 9.98 17.10
N SER A 79 0.31 11.20 17.51
CA SER A 79 0.10 11.64 18.90
C SER A 79 -1.28 11.30 19.48
N HIS A 80 -2.15 10.76 18.62
CA HIS A 80 -3.56 10.45 18.86
C HIS A 80 -3.93 8.97 18.67
N VAL A 81 -2.97 8.07 18.36
CA VAL A 81 -3.22 6.61 18.26
C VAL A 81 -2.71 5.92 19.51
N SER A 82 -3.60 5.21 20.20
CA SER A 82 -3.32 4.62 21.50
C SER A 82 -2.55 3.30 21.42
N GLN A 83 -1.96 2.91 22.55
CA GLN A 83 -1.37 1.57 22.70
C GLN A 83 -2.43 0.46 22.56
N ALA A 84 -3.70 0.75 22.88
CA ALA A 84 -4.79 -0.20 22.73
C ALA A 84 -5.07 -0.53 21.27
N HIS A 85 -5.04 0.46 20.36
CA HIS A 85 -5.16 0.24 18.92
C HIS A 85 -4.07 -0.70 18.41
N LYS A 86 -2.82 -0.43 18.79
CA LYS A 86 -1.69 -1.28 18.40
C LYS A 86 -1.86 -2.73 18.89
N GLN A 87 -2.26 -2.91 20.12
CA GLN A 87 -2.52 -4.24 20.68
C GLN A 87 -3.65 -4.96 19.93
N TYR A 88 -4.72 -4.22 19.59
CA TYR A 88 -5.81 -4.76 18.78
C TYR A 88 -5.29 -5.27 17.42
N VAL A 89 -4.57 -4.45 16.68
CA VAL A 89 -4.01 -4.82 15.37
C VAL A 89 -3.11 -6.05 15.48
N PHE A 90 -2.17 -6.04 16.41
CA PHE A 90 -1.22 -7.15 16.59
C PHE A 90 -1.92 -8.44 17.01
N SER A 91 -2.92 -8.34 17.89
CA SER A 91 -3.71 -9.52 18.29
C SER A 91 -4.58 -10.05 17.15
N SER A 92 -5.11 -9.17 16.28
CA SER A 92 -5.87 -9.59 15.11
C SER A 92 -5.04 -10.39 14.10
N LEU A 93 -3.74 -10.12 14.04
CA LEU A 93 -2.77 -10.77 13.16
C LEU A 93 -1.95 -11.87 13.86
N ASP A 94 -2.30 -12.24 15.11
CA ASP A 94 -1.52 -13.22 15.86
C ASP A 94 -1.30 -14.53 15.09
N GLY A 95 -0.08 -15.05 15.13
CA GLY A 95 0.35 -16.24 14.40
C GLY A 95 0.74 -16.00 12.93
N LEU A 96 0.62 -14.79 12.38
CA LEU A 96 0.96 -14.46 10.99
C LEU A 96 2.34 -13.80 10.83
N GLN A 97 3.08 -13.55 11.91
CA GLN A 97 4.37 -12.87 11.86
C GLN A 97 5.36 -13.51 10.88
N ALA A 98 5.40 -14.85 10.84
CA ALA A 98 6.30 -15.57 9.93
C ALA A 98 5.93 -15.36 8.46
N GLU A 99 4.63 -15.36 8.13
CA GLU A 99 4.16 -15.13 6.77
C GLU A 99 4.45 -13.70 6.31
N PHE A 100 4.21 -12.69 7.16
CA PHE A 100 4.54 -11.30 6.86
C PHE A 100 6.06 -11.06 6.74
N ALA A 101 6.88 -11.81 7.50
CA ALA A 101 8.34 -11.71 7.43
C ALA A 101 8.92 -12.20 6.10
N GLU A 102 8.18 -13.02 5.34
CA GLU A 102 8.56 -13.49 4.02
C GLU A 102 8.29 -12.47 2.90
N PHE A 103 7.56 -11.38 3.18
CA PHE A 103 7.31 -10.35 2.17
C PHE A 103 8.62 -9.70 1.74
N PRO A 104 8.95 -9.71 0.42
CA PRO A 104 10.09 -8.97 -0.07
C PRO A 104 9.84 -7.46 0.03
N TYR A 105 10.89 -6.67 0.19
CA TYR A 105 10.78 -5.21 0.20
C TYR A 105 10.51 -4.63 -1.21
N TYR A 106 10.88 -5.36 -2.24
CA TYR A 106 10.68 -4.94 -3.62
C TYR A 106 10.70 -6.13 -4.57
N VAL A 107 10.12 -5.92 -5.74
CA VAL A 107 10.28 -6.82 -6.88
C VAL A 107 10.52 -6.01 -8.15
N THR A 108 11.08 -6.66 -9.15
CA THR A 108 11.34 -6.05 -10.46
C THR A 108 10.65 -6.86 -11.55
N ARG A 109 10.07 -6.16 -12.54
CA ARG A 109 9.50 -6.78 -13.74
C ARG A 109 10.03 -6.06 -14.98
N ILE A 110 10.07 -6.78 -16.10
CA ILE A 110 10.33 -6.20 -17.41
C ILE A 110 8.99 -6.13 -18.14
N CYS A 111 8.53 -4.93 -18.41
CA CYS A 111 7.28 -4.65 -19.09
C CYS A 111 7.53 -3.79 -20.31
N GLY A 112 7.27 -4.29 -21.51
CA GLY A 112 7.52 -3.56 -22.76
C GLY A 112 8.99 -3.13 -22.94
N GLY A 113 9.94 -3.95 -22.51
CA GLY A 113 11.37 -3.62 -22.50
C GLY A 113 11.79 -2.66 -21.39
N LYS A 114 10.86 -2.15 -20.56
CA LYS A 114 11.14 -1.26 -19.43
C LYS A 114 11.33 -2.06 -18.15
N LYS A 115 12.38 -1.73 -17.40
CA LYS A 115 12.64 -2.29 -16.08
C LYS A 115 11.89 -1.50 -15.02
N ILE A 116 10.89 -2.14 -14.40
CA ILE A 116 10.00 -1.52 -13.42
C ILE A 116 10.30 -2.10 -12.03
N VAL A 117 10.48 -1.24 -11.06
CA VAL A 117 10.57 -1.59 -9.64
C VAL A 117 9.23 -1.33 -8.98
N PHE A 118 8.77 -2.29 -8.17
CA PHE A 118 7.63 -2.17 -7.27
C PHE A 118 8.15 -2.25 -5.85
N GLU A 119 7.79 -1.31 -5.01
CA GLU A 119 8.18 -1.25 -3.59
C GLU A 119 7.20 -0.36 -2.82
N HIS A 120 7.29 -0.36 -1.48
CA HIS A 120 6.40 0.49 -0.70
C HIS A 120 6.81 1.96 -0.78
N TYR A 121 8.10 2.26 -0.56
CA TYR A 121 8.72 3.57 -0.74
C TYR A 121 10.23 3.41 -0.94
N CYS A 122 10.93 4.50 -1.30
CA CYS A 122 12.37 4.45 -1.51
C CYS A 122 13.10 3.90 -0.30
N ARG A 123 13.89 2.84 -0.49
CA ARG A 123 14.58 2.14 0.57
C ARG A 123 15.88 2.83 0.98
N GLU A 124 16.20 2.78 2.27
CA GLU A 124 17.53 3.10 2.75
C GLU A 124 18.55 2.07 2.22
N THR A 125 19.84 2.45 2.19
CA THR A 125 20.91 1.54 1.69
C THR A 125 21.00 0.26 2.51
N ASP A 126 20.79 0.36 3.82
CA ASP A 126 20.85 -0.72 4.81
C ASP A 126 19.45 -1.16 5.29
N TYR A 127 18.44 -1.04 4.44
CA TYR A 127 17.02 -1.26 4.75
C TYR A 127 16.70 -2.55 5.52
N LEU A 128 17.49 -3.62 5.34
CA LEU A 128 17.29 -4.89 6.05
C LEU A 128 17.58 -4.78 7.55
N THR A 129 18.51 -3.92 7.94
CA THR A 129 18.97 -3.74 9.33
C THR A 129 18.59 -2.39 9.91
N ALA A 130 18.25 -1.42 9.07
CA ALA A 130 17.89 -0.08 9.49
C ALA A 130 16.70 -0.08 10.45
N LYS A 131 16.70 0.85 11.38
CA LYS A 131 15.55 1.11 12.24
C LYS A 131 14.34 1.58 11.40
N TYR A 132 14.60 2.40 10.40
CA TYR A 132 13.63 2.87 9.41
C TYR A 132 14.10 2.40 8.03
N PRO A 133 13.41 1.47 7.38
CA PRO A 133 13.88 0.88 6.13
C PRO A 133 13.65 1.78 4.92
N PHE A 134 12.76 2.75 5.04
CA PHE A 134 12.38 3.66 3.97
C PHE A 134 12.90 5.08 4.23
N LYS A 135 13.16 5.82 3.16
CA LYS A 135 13.46 7.24 3.22
C LYS A 135 12.31 8.02 3.86
N PRO A 136 12.59 9.18 4.49
CA PRO A 136 11.52 10.06 4.95
C PRO A 136 10.59 10.46 3.80
N LEU A 137 9.28 10.48 4.08
CA LEU A 137 8.28 10.96 3.13
C LEU A 137 8.53 12.43 2.78
N ASP A 138 8.61 12.75 1.48
CA ASP A 138 8.64 14.14 1.03
C ASP A 138 7.19 14.63 0.83
N PRO A 139 6.73 15.62 1.59
CA PRO A 139 5.37 16.16 1.44
C PRO A 139 5.18 16.94 0.13
N HIS A 140 6.27 17.38 -0.50
CA HIS A 140 6.25 18.16 -1.75
C HIS A 140 7.24 17.57 -2.77
N PRO A 141 6.93 16.37 -3.30
CA PRO A 141 7.81 15.69 -4.23
C PRO A 141 7.94 16.47 -5.55
N THR A 142 9.18 16.58 -6.04
CA THR A 142 9.49 17.11 -7.38
C THR A 142 10.30 16.09 -8.16
N ALA A 143 10.38 16.26 -9.47
CA ALA A 143 11.16 15.37 -10.33
C ALA A 143 12.64 15.32 -9.89
N GLU A 144 13.23 16.47 -9.55
CA GLU A 144 14.63 16.55 -9.12
C GLU A 144 14.88 15.80 -7.80
N LYS A 145 13.97 15.95 -6.82
CA LYS A 145 14.07 15.25 -5.53
C LYS A 145 13.94 13.74 -5.70
N PHE A 146 13.00 13.30 -6.53
CA PHE A 146 12.83 11.87 -6.81
C PHE A 146 14.01 11.31 -7.62
N ASP A 147 14.52 12.04 -8.61
CA ASP A 147 15.73 11.66 -9.35
C ASP A 147 16.94 11.50 -8.42
N GLU A 148 17.09 12.36 -7.42
CA GLU A 148 18.15 12.25 -6.40
C GLU A 148 17.89 11.06 -5.47
N MET A 149 16.67 10.93 -4.95
CA MET A 149 16.28 9.86 -4.02
C MET A 149 16.49 8.47 -4.63
N TYR A 150 16.11 8.30 -5.89
CA TYR A 150 16.19 7.04 -6.66
C TYR A 150 17.43 6.93 -7.56
N ALA A 151 18.44 7.79 -7.38
CA ALA A 151 19.61 7.85 -8.26
C ALA A 151 20.34 6.52 -8.41
N LYS A 152 20.39 5.71 -7.33
CA LYS A 152 21.06 4.40 -7.31
C LYS A 152 20.24 3.26 -7.90
N TYR A 153 18.99 3.49 -8.27
CA TYR A 153 18.12 2.44 -8.80
C TYR A 153 18.35 2.29 -10.31
N ASP A 154 18.73 1.09 -10.72
CA ASP A 154 18.81 0.73 -12.13
C ASP A 154 17.43 0.28 -12.63
N CYS A 155 16.59 1.23 -13.03
CA CYS A 155 15.24 1.02 -13.55
C CYS A 155 14.77 2.19 -14.40
N ASP A 156 13.72 1.96 -15.19
CA ASP A 156 13.03 2.97 -16.00
C ASP A 156 11.84 3.58 -15.25
N ALA A 157 11.19 2.81 -14.38
CA ALA A 157 10.05 3.26 -13.59
C ALA A 157 10.02 2.65 -12.19
N VAL A 158 9.39 3.36 -11.25
CA VAL A 158 9.09 2.90 -9.88
C VAL A 158 7.61 3.09 -9.60
N PHE A 159 6.93 2.01 -9.19
CA PHE A 159 5.57 2.04 -8.67
C PHE A 159 5.62 1.81 -7.16
N PHE A 160 5.07 2.74 -6.40
CA PHE A 160 5.17 2.76 -4.94
C PHE A 160 3.86 3.23 -4.29
N GLY A 161 3.78 3.21 -2.96
CA GLY A 161 2.64 3.68 -2.15
C GLY A 161 3.08 4.60 -1.03
N HIS A 162 2.63 4.34 0.20
CA HIS A 162 3.04 5.01 1.45
C HIS A 162 2.40 6.38 1.69
N LYS A 163 2.26 7.22 0.66
CA LYS A 163 1.69 8.57 0.85
C LYS A 163 0.16 8.58 0.84
N HIS A 164 -0.47 7.53 0.31
CA HIS A 164 -1.91 7.38 0.05
C HIS A 164 -2.48 8.31 -1.02
N GLU A 165 -1.78 9.36 -1.41
CA GLU A 165 -2.19 10.32 -2.42
C GLU A 165 -1.58 9.97 -3.78
N PRO A 166 -2.38 9.52 -4.77
CA PRO A 166 -1.84 9.12 -6.06
C PRO A 166 -1.19 10.30 -6.77
N CYS A 167 0.01 10.09 -7.29
CA CYS A 167 0.69 11.07 -8.14
C CYS A 167 1.59 10.41 -9.18
N ASP A 168 1.84 11.11 -10.28
CA ASP A 168 2.76 10.72 -11.32
C ASP A 168 3.82 11.81 -11.49
N ILE A 169 5.08 11.44 -11.36
CA ILE A 169 6.22 12.35 -11.48
C ILE A 169 7.12 11.83 -12.59
N ILE A 170 7.38 12.66 -13.58
CA ILE A 170 8.26 12.35 -14.71
C ILE A 170 9.57 13.12 -14.52
N GLY A 171 10.61 12.39 -14.16
CA GLY A 171 11.99 12.86 -14.09
C GLY A 171 12.87 12.06 -15.03
N LYS A 172 14.08 11.69 -14.62
CA LYS A 172 14.94 10.73 -15.33
C LYS A 172 14.32 9.35 -15.43
N LYS A 173 13.41 9.04 -14.51
CA LYS A 173 12.57 7.86 -14.47
C LYS A 173 11.10 8.28 -14.35
N LEU A 174 10.21 7.34 -14.55
CA LEU A 174 8.80 7.49 -14.19
C LEU A 174 8.60 7.04 -12.75
N TYR A 175 8.01 7.90 -11.92
CA TYR A 175 7.67 7.63 -10.52
C TYR A 175 6.16 7.69 -10.36
N VAL A 176 5.54 6.57 -9.97
CA VAL A 176 4.09 6.44 -9.88
C VAL A 176 3.72 6.05 -8.45
N ASP A 177 3.14 6.99 -7.70
CA ASP A 177 2.48 6.66 -6.45
C ASP A 177 1.12 6.02 -6.78
N VAL A 178 0.95 4.76 -6.37
CA VAL A 178 -0.28 3.99 -6.61
C VAL A 178 -1.47 4.60 -5.87
N GLY A 179 -1.20 5.28 -4.76
CA GLY A 179 -2.20 5.70 -3.80
C GLY A 179 -2.60 4.53 -2.88
N SER A 180 -3.65 4.72 -2.10
CA SER A 180 -4.22 3.69 -1.22
C SER A 180 -5.41 3.01 -1.87
N VAL A 181 -5.64 1.73 -1.56
CA VAL A 181 -6.86 1.02 -1.99
C VAL A 181 -8.12 1.74 -1.51
N GLY A 182 -8.11 2.31 -0.31
CA GLY A 182 -9.30 2.95 0.20
C GLY A 182 -9.10 3.96 1.33
N CYS A 183 -7.84 4.32 1.67
CA CYS A 183 -7.55 5.38 2.64
C CYS A 183 -7.56 6.75 1.94
N HIS A 184 -8.75 7.22 1.57
CA HIS A 184 -9.01 8.54 0.99
C HIS A 184 -10.50 8.91 1.16
N GLU A 185 -10.83 10.19 0.96
CA GLU A 185 -12.17 10.76 1.24
C GLU A 185 -13.31 10.27 0.33
N PHE A 186 -13.00 9.52 -0.71
CA PHE A 186 -14.02 9.01 -1.64
C PHE A 186 -14.26 7.52 -1.39
N PRO A 187 -15.54 7.03 -1.48
CA PRO A 187 -15.88 5.62 -1.31
C PRO A 187 -15.52 4.80 -2.56
N LEU A 188 -14.27 4.88 -2.99
CA LEU A 188 -13.75 4.23 -4.19
C LEU A 188 -12.54 3.36 -3.83
N ALA A 189 -12.55 2.12 -4.22
CA ALA A 189 -11.37 1.26 -4.16
C ALA A 189 -10.50 1.51 -5.41
N THR A 190 -9.24 1.89 -5.23
CA THR A 190 -8.35 2.28 -6.33
C THR A 190 -7.23 1.29 -6.58
N ALA A 191 -6.79 1.21 -7.82
CA ALA A 191 -5.65 0.42 -8.26
C ALA A 191 -5.06 0.96 -9.56
N ILE A 192 -3.91 0.44 -9.95
CA ILE A 192 -3.32 0.63 -11.28
C ILE A 192 -3.38 -0.68 -12.06
N VAL A 193 -3.66 -0.59 -13.34
CA VAL A 193 -3.49 -1.68 -14.31
C VAL A 193 -2.38 -1.30 -15.27
N ILE A 194 -1.27 -2.00 -15.21
CA ILE A 194 -0.18 -1.91 -16.17
C ILE A 194 -0.50 -2.88 -17.31
N GLN A 195 -0.38 -2.42 -18.56
CA GLN A 195 -0.51 -3.24 -19.75
C GLN A 195 0.72 -3.12 -20.64
N PHE A 196 1.19 -4.25 -21.15
CA PHE A 196 2.42 -4.28 -21.93
C PHE A 196 2.47 -5.45 -22.90
N ASP A 197 3.33 -5.34 -23.89
CA ASP A 197 3.78 -6.42 -24.78
C ASP A 197 5.32 -6.41 -24.87
N GLN A 198 5.92 -6.84 -25.98
CA GLN A 198 7.38 -6.88 -26.10
C GLN A 198 8.03 -5.48 -26.19
N THR A 199 7.31 -4.48 -26.68
CA THR A 199 7.85 -3.15 -26.99
C THR A 199 7.05 -1.99 -26.42
N HIS A 200 5.83 -2.26 -25.99
CA HIS A 200 4.91 -1.23 -25.47
C HIS A 200 4.65 -1.42 -23.99
N PHE A 201 4.61 -0.31 -23.28
CA PHE A 201 4.26 -0.22 -21.85
C PHE A 201 3.34 0.98 -21.65
N ASP A 202 2.24 0.74 -20.97
CA ASP A 202 1.28 1.77 -20.56
C ASP A 202 0.62 1.39 -19.23
N TYR A 203 0.00 2.34 -18.53
CA TYR A 203 -0.74 2.06 -17.32
C TYR A 203 -1.94 2.99 -17.19
N GLN A 204 -2.94 2.54 -16.46
CA GLN A 204 -4.13 3.34 -16.13
C GLN A 204 -4.54 3.15 -14.69
N ARG A 205 -5.06 4.21 -14.07
CA ARG A 205 -5.70 4.16 -12.78
C ARG A 205 -7.14 3.69 -12.95
N ILE A 206 -7.58 2.84 -12.05
CA ILE A 206 -8.98 2.36 -11.99
C ILE A 206 -9.54 2.65 -10.60
N ALA A 207 -10.86 2.85 -10.53
CA ALA A 207 -11.58 3.07 -9.30
C ALA A 207 -12.91 2.32 -9.34
N VAL A 208 -13.29 1.69 -8.23
CA VAL A 208 -14.52 0.91 -8.07
C VAL A 208 -15.22 1.33 -6.80
N PRO A 209 -16.51 1.71 -6.83
CA PRO A 209 -17.24 2.01 -5.60
C PRO A 209 -17.29 0.82 -4.65
N TYR A 210 -17.16 1.09 -3.35
CA TYR A 210 -17.31 0.09 -2.29
C TYR A 210 -18.27 0.58 -1.19
N ASP A 211 -18.69 -0.33 -0.32
CA ASP A 211 -19.58 -0.03 0.80
C ASP A 211 -18.81 0.68 1.93
N PHE A 212 -18.74 2.00 1.83
CA PHE A 212 -18.09 2.84 2.84
C PHE A 212 -18.85 2.86 4.17
N ASP A 213 -20.19 2.77 4.15
CA ASP A 213 -20.97 2.76 5.37
C ASP A 213 -20.67 1.50 6.20
N SER A 214 -20.45 0.36 5.55
CA SER A 214 -19.98 -0.87 6.20
C SER A 214 -18.63 -0.68 6.88
N LEU A 215 -17.66 -0.06 6.22
CA LEU A 215 -16.36 0.26 6.80
C LEU A 215 -16.50 1.23 7.98
N ALA A 216 -17.21 2.34 7.79
CA ALA A 216 -17.42 3.36 8.81
C ALA A 216 -18.07 2.78 10.08
N HIS A 217 -19.08 1.92 9.92
CA HIS A 217 -19.70 1.22 11.04
C HIS A 217 -18.70 0.36 11.82
N LYS A 218 -17.90 -0.46 11.13
CA LYS A 218 -16.88 -1.31 11.79
C LYS A 218 -15.78 -0.51 12.49
N MET A 219 -15.49 0.68 11.99
CA MET A 219 -14.50 1.57 12.63
C MET A 219 -15.07 2.29 13.87
N THR A 220 -16.41 2.44 13.96
CA THR A 220 -17.06 3.23 15.03
C THR A 220 -17.95 2.42 15.97
N ASP A 221 -18.03 1.11 15.82
CA ASP A 221 -18.85 0.22 16.65
C ASP A 221 -18.28 -0.04 18.07
N GLY A 222 -17.11 0.54 18.38
CA GLY A 222 -16.43 0.45 19.66
C GLY A 222 -15.49 -0.76 19.78
N THR A 223 -15.36 -1.60 18.77
CA THR A 223 -14.42 -2.74 18.79
C THR A 223 -13.00 -2.33 18.43
N LEU A 224 -12.83 -1.40 17.49
CA LEU A 224 -11.54 -0.86 17.09
C LEU A 224 -11.15 0.35 17.98
N PRO A 225 -10.12 0.25 18.82
CA PRO A 225 -9.64 1.42 19.57
C PRO A 225 -9.23 2.54 18.63
N ASP A 226 -9.55 3.78 18.97
CA ASP A 226 -9.31 4.99 18.17
C ASP A 226 -10.02 5.01 16.79
N GLY A 227 -10.96 4.11 16.55
CA GLY A 227 -11.56 3.92 15.23
C GLY A 227 -12.24 5.18 14.68
N GLU A 228 -12.95 5.97 15.52
CA GLU A 228 -13.53 7.25 15.10
C GLU A 228 -12.47 8.26 14.64
N TYR A 229 -11.35 8.35 15.36
CA TYR A 229 -10.25 9.23 15.00
C TYR A 229 -9.64 8.79 13.67
N LEU A 230 -9.33 7.49 13.54
CA LEU A 230 -8.72 6.92 12.33
C LEU A 230 -9.63 7.07 11.11
N LEU A 231 -10.95 6.88 11.29
CA LEU A 231 -11.93 7.13 10.23
C LEU A 231 -11.88 8.58 9.73
N LYS A 232 -11.89 9.53 10.65
CA LYS A 232 -11.86 10.97 10.33
C LYS A 232 -10.55 11.38 9.67
N PHE A 233 -9.43 10.83 10.14
CA PHE A 233 -8.10 11.21 9.65
C PHE A 233 -7.78 10.58 8.29
N TYR A 234 -7.93 9.26 8.16
CA TYR A 234 -7.48 8.53 6.96
C TYR A 234 -8.52 8.41 5.86
N PHE A 235 -9.81 8.45 6.19
CA PHE A 235 -10.86 8.16 5.23
C PHE A 235 -11.76 9.35 4.92
N LEU A 236 -11.91 10.30 5.84
CA LEU A 236 -12.71 11.50 5.63
C LEU A 236 -11.87 12.76 5.49
N HIS A 237 -10.58 12.69 5.81
CA HIS A 237 -9.63 13.81 5.80
C HIS A 237 -10.17 15.08 6.49
N THR A 238 -10.97 14.89 7.56
CA THR A 238 -11.63 15.99 8.28
C THR A 238 -10.81 16.52 9.45
N ILE A 239 -9.73 15.82 9.83
CA ILE A 239 -8.78 16.25 10.85
C ILE A 239 -7.51 16.69 10.12
N LYS A 240 -7.09 17.93 10.34
CA LYS A 240 -5.79 18.43 9.88
C LYS A 240 -4.85 18.47 11.08
N ASP A 241 -3.64 17.93 10.93
CA ASP A 241 -2.56 18.08 11.91
C ASP A 241 -2.13 19.54 12.10
#